data_b92bde56ad655d593ee67e98b626fba9
#
_entry.id   b92bde56ad655d593ee67e98b626fba9
#
_cell.length_a   1.000
_cell.length_b   1.000
_cell.length_c   1.000
_cell.angle_alpha   90.00
_cell.angle_beta   90.00
_cell.angle_gamma   90.00
#
_symmetry.space_group_name_H-M   'P 1'
#
loop_
_entity.id
_entity.type
_entity.pdbx_description
1 polymer ?
#
loop_
_entity_poly.entity_id
_entity_poly.type
_entity_poly.pdbx_seq_one_letter_code
_entity_poly.pdbx_strand_id
1 'polypeptide(L)'
;EHNIDKTVFYRWWLSRFNMLDANMPGNTFQYPTSIEGVLGYNNQIVLTSGMFINDTKWFRNAEYSYGTWVSAGQTAKKGQSGYYYYHDNPGDPANWNHSYTQYITKAGWDSYKVHGGPSSLAEALGDYGSEDVKGLLNSQSEPDSNDNQNSNGNKLIDWSWWSMTGNDAD
;
A
#
# COMPACT_ATOMS: atom_id res chain seq x y z
N GLU A 1 24.20 -14.60 17.35
CA GLU A 1 23.00 -15.40 16.98
C GLU A 1 21.80 -15.06 17.87
N HIS A 2 21.90 -15.22 19.20
CA HIS A 2 20.77 -14.97 20.12
C HIS A 2 20.14 -13.58 20.02
N ASN A 3 20.89 -12.53 19.76
CA ASN A 3 20.36 -11.17 19.58
C ASN A 3 19.66 -11.00 18.24
N ILE A 4 20.12 -11.69 17.21
CA ILE A 4 19.48 -11.67 15.88
C ILE A 4 18.12 -12.36 15.98
N ASP A 5 18.06 -13.53 16.58
CA ASP A 5 16.81 -14.26 16.77
C ASP A 5 15.78 -13.43 17.55
N LYS A 6 16.20 -12.80 18.65
CA LYS A 6 15.33 -11.90 19.41
C LYS A 6 14.80 -10.76 18.57
N THR A 7 15.64 -10.15 17.75
CA THR A 7 15.24 -9.02 16.90
C THR A 7 14.22 -9.48 15.85
N VAL A 8 14.44 -10.62 15.22
CA VAL A 8 13.51 -11.17 14.21
C VAL A 8 12.17 -11.51 14.84
N PHE A 9 12.17 -12.24 15.98
CA PHE A 9 10.92 -12.57 16.66
C PHE A 9 10.19 -11.33 17.16
N TYR A 10 10.90 -10.33 17.66
CA TYR A 10 10.31 -9.09 18.10
C TYR A 10 9.65 -8.32 16.93
N ARG A 11 10.30 -8.25 15.78
CA ARG A 11 9.71 -7.66 14.57
C ARG A 11 8.44 -8.39 14.13
N TRP A 12 8.47 -9.71 14.10
CA TRP A 12 7.30 -10.51 13.74
C TRP A 12 6.16 -10.34 14.74
N TRP A 13 6.49 -10.28 16.02
CA TRP A 13 5.49 -10.00 17.05
C TRP A 13 4.85 -8.61 16.85
N LEU A 14 5.67 -7.58 16.61
CA LEU A 14 5.19 -6.24 16.31
C LEU A 14 4.33 -6.21 15.05
N SER A 15 4.76 -6.87 13.98
CA SER A 15 3.98 -6.96 12.75
C SER A 15 2.62 -7.61 13.00
N ARG A 16 2.56 -8.70 13.75
CA ARG A 16 1.29 -9.34 14.11
C ARG A 16 0.43 -8.51 15.05
N PHE A 17 1.05 -7.80 15.97
CA PHE A 17 0.35 -6.91 16.89
C PHE A 17 -0.35 -5.74 16.17
N ASN A 18 0.25 -5.26 15.10
CA ASN A 18 -0.29 -4.19 14.26
C ASN A 18 -1.11 -4.72 13.07
N MET A 19 -1.82 -5.81 13.26
CA MET A 19 -2.74 -6.35 12.25
C MET A 19 -4.17 -6.34 12.75
N LEU A 20 -5.07 -5.89 11.90
CA LEU A 20 -6.50 -6.11 12.04
C LEU A 20 -6.86 -7.46 11.44
N ASP A 21 -7.58 -8.28 12.19
CA ASP A 21 -8.12 -9.52 11.67
C ASP A 21 -9.33 -9.24 10.75
N ALA A 22 -9.49 -10.03 9.71
CA ALA A 22 -10.55 -9.85 8.71
C ALA A 22 -11.99 -9.88 9.29
N ASN A 23 -12.18 -10.58 10.40
CA ASN A 23 -13.49 -10.77 11.01
C ASN A 23 -13.81 -9.78 12.15
N MET A 24 -13.01 -8.74 12.32
CA MET A 24 -13.29 -7.76 13.36
C MET A 24 -14.52 -6.92 12.98
N PRO A 25 -15.42 -6.62 13.92
CA PRO A 25 -16.56 -5.76 13.66
C PRO A 25 -16.13 -4.40 13.11
N GLY A 26 -16.78 -3.97 12.03
CA GLY A 26 -16.45 -2.71 11.35
C GLY A 26 -15.30 -2.79 10.37
N ASN A 27 -14.64 -3.94 10.26
CA ASN A 27 -13.58 -4.17 9.31
C ASN A 27 -14.12 -4.80 8.01
N THR A 28 -13.72 -4.27 6.87
CA THR A 28 -14.10 -4.77 5.54
C THR A 28 -13.00 -5.55 4.85
N PHE A 29 -11.85 -5.72 5.50
CA PHE A 29 -10.73 -6.44 4.93
C PHE A 29 -11.04 -7.93 4.77
N GLN A 30 -10.66 -8.47 3.63
CA GLN A 30 -10.84 -9.90 3.33
C GLN A 30 -9.84 -10.79 4.08
N TYR A 31 -8.67 -10.26 4.36
CA TYR A 31 -7.56 -10.95 5.05
C TYR A 31 -7.03 -10.08 6.19
N PRO A 32 -6.28 -10.68 7.13
CA PRO A 32 -5.57 -9.89 8.13
C PRO A 32 -4.68 -8.84 7.48
N THR A 33 -4.84 -7.59 7.88
CA THR A 33 -4.19 -6.44 7.22
C THR A 33 -3.35 -5.65 8.21
N SER A 34 -2.12 -5.36 7.85
CA SER A 34 -1.25 -4.51 8.66
C SER A 34 -1.70 -3.06 8.64
N ILE A 35 -1.66 -2.46 9.81
CA ILE A 35 -2.02 -1.06 10.01
C ILE A 35 -0.91 -0.32 10.75
N GLU A 36 -0.84 0.97 10.59
CA GLU A 36 -0.11 1.82 11.53
C GLU A 36 -0.97 2.04 12.77
N GLY A 37 -0.61 1.34 13.87
CA GLY A 37 -1.43 1.28 15.07
C GLY A 37 -1.15 2.36 16.10
N VAL A 38 -0.19 3.25 15.89
CA VAL A 38 0.27 4.18 16.92
C VAL A 38 0.03 5.62 16.52
N LEU A 39 -0.42 6.42 17.51
CA LEU A 39 -0.47 7.87 17.44
C LEU A 39 -1.44 8.51 16.43
N GLY A 40 -2.48 7.82 16.03
CA GLY A 40 -3.58 8.51 15.37
C GLY A 40 -4.07 7.91 14.06
N TYR A 41 -3.25 7.13 13.35
CA TYR A 41 -3.71 6.57 12.09
C TYR A 41 -4.66 5.39 12.31
N ASN A 42 -4.28 4.38 13.06
CA ASN A 42 -5.07 3.16 13.31
C ASN A 42 -5.69 2.58 12.03
N ASN A 43 -4.99 2.69 10.94
CA ASN A 43 -5.46 2.35 9.61
C ASN A 43 -4.31 1.91 8.72
N GLN A 44 -4.63 1.43 7.52
CA GLN A 44 -3.63 1.09 6.53
C GLN A 44 -3.02 2.35 5.94
N ILE A 45 -1.70 2.40 5.92
CA ILE A 45 -0.92 3.47 5.30
C ILE A 45 -0.11 2.89 4.15
N VAL A 46 -0.22 3.50 2.99
CA VAL A 46 0.40 3.00 1.75
C VAL A 46 1.92 2.99 1.87
N LEU A 47 2.50 4.04 2.47
CA LEU A 47 3.94 4.19 2.65
C LEU A 47 4.57 2.99 3.37
N THR A 48 3.96 2.53 4.44
CA THR A 48 4.51 1.45 5.28
C THR A 48 4.03 0.06 4.88
N SER A 49 2.97 -0.03 4.08
CA SER A 49 2.40 -1.31 3.65
C SER A 49 3.42 -2.24 3.00
N GLY A 50 4.27 -1.71 2.13
CA GLY A 50 5.33 -2.51 1.50
C GLY A 50 6.34 -3.08 2.50
N MET A 51 6.65 -2.34 3.56
CA MET A 51 7.53 -2.79 4.64
C MET A 51 6.88 -3.92 5.43
N PHE A 52 5.61 -3.77 5.79
CA PHE A 52 4.86 -4.82 6.47
C PHE A 52 4.76 -6.10 5.64
N ILE A 53 4.48 -6.00 4.34
CA ILE A 53 4.47 -7.16 3.45
C ILE A 53 5.84 -7.85 3.43
N ASN A 54 6.92 -7.10 3.41
CA ASN A 54 8.27 -7.66 3.43
C ASN A 54 8.60 -8.40 4.73
N ASP A 55 8.06 -7.97 5.85
CA ASP A 55 8.22 -8.69 7.13
C ASP A 55 7.30 -9.91 7.20
N THR A 56 6.04 -9.76 6.81
CA THR A 56 5.02 -10.81 6.95
C THR A 56 5.10 -11.91 5.89
N LYS A 57 5.78 -11.67 4.77
CA LYS A 57 5.99 -12.72 3.74
C LYS A 57 6.74 -13.96 4.26
N TRP A 58 7.37 -13.87 5.43
CA TRP A 58 8.04 -15.00 6.08
C TRP A 58 7.15 -15.72 7.11
N PHE A 59 5.93 -15.27 7.31
CA PHE A 59 4.98 -15.96 8.18
C PHE A 59 4.54 -17.28 7.55
N ARG A 60 4.21 -18.26 8.39
CA ARG A 60 3.76 -19.57 7.90
C ARG A 60 2.41 -19.54 7.21
N ASN A 61 1.51 -18.66 7.66
CA ASN A 61 0.21 -18.49 7.03
C ASN A 61 0.28 -17.36 5.99
N ALA A 62 0.05 -17.72 4.76
CA ALA A 62 0.08 -16.83 3.60
C ALA A 62 -0.92 -15.66 3.71
N GLU A 63 -2.05 -15.85 4.39
CA GLU A 63 -3.06 -14.82 4.54
C GLU A 63 -2.52 -13.56 5.23
N TYR A 64 -1.65 -13.72 6.21
CA TYR A 64 -0.96 -12.58 6.87
C TYR A 64 -0.03 -11.83 5.94
N SER A 65 0.46 -12.49 4.92
CA SER A 65 1.30 -11.86 3.92
C SER A 65 0.48 -11.20 2.81
N TYR A 66 -0.61 -11.85 2.39
CA TYR A 66 -1.45 -11.34 1.31
C TYR A 66 -2.32 -10.17 1.75
N GLY A 67 -2.78 -10.18 3.00
CA GLY A 67 -3.81 -9.28 3.48
C GLY A 67 -3.54 -7.82 3.17
N THR A 68 -2.34 -7.36 3.45
CA THR A 68 -2.00 -5.95 3.30
C THR A 68 -2.03 -5.47 1.84
N TRP A 69 -1.51 -6.24 0.89
CA TRP A 69 -1.56 -5.81 -0.51
C TRP A 69 -2.92 -6.05 -1.17
N VAL A 70 -3.63 -7.12 -0.79
CA VAL A 70 -5.00 -7.35 -1.27
C VAL A 70 -5.93 -6.26 -0.77
N SER A 71 -5.84 -5.90 0.51
CA SER A 71 -6.65 -4.83 1.08
C SER A 71 -6.37 -3.48 0.43
N ALA A 72 -5.10 -3.15 0.18
CA ALA A 72 -4.74 -1.93 -0.54
C ALA A 72 -5.39 -1.86 -1.93
N GLY A 73 -5.39 -2.97 -2.66
CA GLY A 73 -6.04 -3.05 -3.98
C GLY A 73 -7.56 -2.96 -3.91
N GLN A 74 -8.18 -3.70 -2.98
CA GLN A 74 -9.64 -3.74 -2.84
C GLN A 74 -10.22 -2.41 -2.35
N THR A 75 -9.47 -1.65 -1.58
CA THR A 75 -9.87 -0.35 -1.07
C THR A 75 -9.35 0.82 -1.90
N ALA A 76 -8.69 0.54 -3.02
CA ALA A 76 -8.15 1.56 -3.90
C ALA A 76 -9.22 2.57 -4.31
N LYS A 77 -8.83 3.83 -4.35
CA LYS A 77 -9.72 4.94 -4.66
C LYS A 77 -9.68 5.25 -6.14
N LYS A 78 -10.84 5.48 -6.71
CA LYS A 78 -10.94 5.89 -8.11
C LYS A 78 -10.67 7.39 -8.22
N GLY A 79 -9.63 7.74 -8.97
CA GLY A 79 -9.27 9.12 -9.25
C GLY A 79 -10.13 9.76 -10.36
N GLN A 80 -9.93 11.05 -10.59
CA GLN A 80 -10.59 11.80 -11.66
C GLN A 80 -10.25 11.28 -13.06
N SER A 81 -9.05 10.74 -13.22
CA SER A 81 -8.61 10.06 -14.45
C SER A 81 -9.39 8.79 -14.79
N GLY A 82 -10.20 8.29 -13.86
CA GLY A 82 -10.94 7.06 -14.03
C GLY A 82 -10.17 5.80 -13.59
N TYR A 83 -8.88 5.90 -13.32
CA TYR A 83 -8.06 4.81 -12.81
C TYR A 83 -8.10 4.74 -11.28
N TYR A 84 -7.82 3.56 -10.74
CA TYR A 84 -7.73 3.35 -9.30
C TYR A 84 -6.29 3.53 -8.84
N TYR A 85 -6.11 3.99 -7.62
CA TYR A 85 -4.81 4.13 -6.97
C TYR A 85 -4.90 3.74 -5.50
N TYR A 86 -3.80 3.26 -4.97
CA TYR A 86 -3.71 2.99 -3.54
C TYR A 86 -3.83 4.30 -2.76
N HIS A 87 -4.47 4.26 -1.61
CA HIS A 87 -4.58 5.43 -0.75
C HIS A 87 -4.54 5.06 0.73
N ASP A 88 -4.22 6.05 1.55
CA ASP A 88 -4.18 5.90 2.99
C ASP A 88 -5.57 5.92 3.60
N ASN A 89 -5.66 5.37 4.81
CA ASN A 89 -6.87 5.39 5.65
C ASN A 89 -8.14 4.94 4.92
N PRO A 90 -8.17 3.73 4.34
CA PRO A 90 -9.37 3.23 3.70
C PRO A 90 -10.59 3.30 4.62
N GLY A 91 -11.71 3.82 4.10
CA GLY A 91 -12.95 3.96 4.86
C GLY A 91 -13.04 5.20 5.74
N ASP A 92 -12.01 5.99 5.87
CA ASP A 92 -12.06 7.29 6.54
C ASP A 92 -12.54 8.39 5.57
N PRO A 93 -13.68 9.05 5.84
CA PRO A 93 -14.18 10.11 4.97
C PRO A 93 -13.31 11.38 4.96
N ALA A 94 -12.52 11.59 6.00
CA ALA A 94 -11.57 12.69 6.11
C ALA A 94 -10.20 12.31 5.56
N ASN A 95 -10.11 11.20 4.85
CA ASN A 95 -8.84 10.65 4.45
C ASN A 95 -8.05 11.57 3.52
N TRP A 96 -6.79 11.39 3.63
CA TRP A 96 -5.80 11.98 2.76
C TRP A 96 -5.84 11.26 1.42
N ASN A 97 -6.11 12.00 0.38
CA ASN A 97 -6.36 11.46 -0.96
C ASN A 97 -5.08 11.05 -1.70
N HIS A 98 -4.02 10.70 -1.01
CA HIS A 98 -2.73 10.55 -1.63
C HIS A 98 -2.29 9.10 -1.69
N SER A 99 -1.93 8.69 -2.88
CA SER A 99 -1.15 7.50 -3.12
C SER A 99 0.32 7.88 -2.99
N TYR A 100 0.95 7.34 -1.99
CA TYR A 100 2.40 7.31 -2.02
C TYR A 100 2.80 6.20 -2.98
N THR A 101 3.48 6.51 -4.05
CA THR A 101 4.03 5.54 -4.98
C THR A 101 4.92 4.59 -4.26
N GLN A 102 4.37 3.54 -3.81
CA GLN A 102 5.11 2.62 -3.02
C GLN A 102 5.28 1.29 -3.72
N TYR A 103 6.21 0.56 -3.23
CA TYR A 103 6.55 -0.74 -3.75
C TYR A 103 5.60 -1.86 -3.27
N ILE A 104 4.32 -1.54 -2.98
CA ILE A 104 3.31 -2.53 -2.57
C ILE A 104 3.24 -3.67 -3.58
N THR A 105 3.12 -3.34 -4.85
CA THR A 105 3.03 -4.35 -5.93
C THR A 105 4.28 -5.23 -5.97
N LYS A 106 5.47 -4.63 -5.83
CA LYS A 106 6.71 -5.40 -5.77
C LYS A 106 6.77 -6.29 -4.53
N ALA A 107 6.42 -5.75 -3.37
CA ALA A 107 6.42 -6.51 -2.12
C ALA A 107 5.38 -7.65 -2.16
N GLY A 108 4.19 -7.38 -2.70
CA GLY A 108 3.16 -8.40 -2.93
C GLY A 108 3.61 -9.49 -3.88
N TRP A 109 4.31 -9.15 -4.95
CA TRP A 109 4.92 -10.13 -5.85
C TRP A 109 6.00 -10.98 -5.18
N ASP A 110 6.84 -10.36 -4.34
CA ASP A 110 7.83 -11.10 -3.56
C ASP A 110 7.15 -12.05 -2.55
N SER A 111 6.06 -11.63 -1.93
CA SER A 111 5.22 -12.47 -1.08
C SER A 111 4.62 -13.65 -1.86
N TYR A 112 4.05 -13.38 -3.03
CA TYR A 112 3.49 -14.43 -3.89
C TYR A 112 4.55 -15.45 -4.32
N LYS A 113 5.76 -15.03 -4.60
CA LYS A 113 6.88 -15.96 -4.91
C LYS A 113 7.24 -16.88 -3.74
N VAL A 114 7.06 -16.42 -2.52
CA VAL A 114 7.34 -17.23 -1.31
C VAL A 114 6.24 -18.25 -1.05
N HIS A 115 4.99 -17.82 -1.14
CA HIS A 115 3.84 -18.65 -0.74
C HIS A 115 3.15 -19.37 -1.88
N GLY A 116 3.30 -18.88 -3.09
CA GLY A 116 2.48 -19.33 -4.21
C GLY A 116 1.03 -18.91 -4.06
N GLY A 117 0.12 -19.68 -4.62
CA GLY A 117 -1.31 -19.45 -4.54
C GLY A 117 -1.98 -19.55 -5.90
N PRO A 118 -3.30 -19.33 -5.97
CA PRO A 118 -4.01 -19.35 -7.24
C PRO A 118 -3.53 -18.22 -8.16
N SER A 119 -3.52 -18.45 -9.47
CA SER A 119 -3.12 -17.45 -10.46
C SER A 119 -3.95 -16.16 -10.36
N SER A 120 -5.20 -16.26 -9.92
CA SER A 120 -6.08 -15.12 -9.70
C SER A 120 -5.54 -14.11 -8.70
N LEU A 121 -4.74 -14.53 -7.72
CA LEU A 121 -4.05 -13.59 -6.82
C LEU A 121 -2.95 -12.82 -7.54
N ALA A 122 -2.17 -13.49 -8.38
CA ALA A 122 -1.13 -12.83 -9.17
C ALA A 122 -1.72 -11.88 -10.21
N GLU A 123 -2.82 -12.27 -10.85
CA GLU A 123 -3.57 -11.43 -11.78
C GLU A 123 -4.11 -10.18 -11.07
N ALA A 124 -4.77 -10.35 -9.91
CA ALA A 124 -5.29 -9.23 -9.12
C ALA A 124 -4.16 -8.27 -8.69
N LEU A 125 -3.01 -8.79 -8.26
CA LEU A 125 -1.85 -7.98 -7.92
C LEU A 125 -1.35 -7.17 -9.12
N GLY A 126 -1.31 -7.79 -10.29
CA GLY A 126 -0.93 -7.14 -11.54
C GLY A 126 -1.90 -6.04 -11.94
N ASP A 127 -3.20 -6.31 -11.81
CA ASP A 127 -4.26 -5.35 -12.10
C ASP A 127 -4.20 -4.15 -11.15
N TYR A 128 -4.11 -4.39 -9.84
CA TYR A 128 -3.98 -3.31 -8.85
C TYR A 128 -2.76 -2.44 -9.10
N GLY A 129 -1.59 -3.05 -9.35
CA GLY A 129 -0.37 -2.31 -9.64
C GLY A 129 -0.44 -1.54 -10.94
N SER A 130 -1.05 -2.12 -11.99
CA SER A 130 -1.26 -1.44 -13.27
C SER A 130 -2.17 -0.24 -13.14
N GLU A 131 -3.27 -0.37 -12.40
CA GLU A 131 -4.20 0.72 -12.15
C GLU A 131 -3.56 1.84 -11.32
N ASP A 132 -2.81 1.48 -10.28
CA ASP A 132 -2.10 2.45 -9.44
C ASP A 132 -1.10 3.28 -10.26
N VAL A 133 -0.28 2.63 -11.09
CA VAL A 133 0.67 3.33 -11.97
C VAL A 133 -0.05 4.23 -12.97
N LYS A 134 -1.15 3.75 -13.59
CA LYS A 134 -1.93 4.58 -14.51
C LYS A 134 -2.58 5.76 -13.80
N GLY A 135 -3.15 5.53 -12.62
CA GLY A 135 -3.75 6.57 -11.79
C GLY A 135 -2.74 7.64 -11.45
N LEU A 136 -1.55 7.23 -11.03
CA LEU A 136 -0.46 8.13 -10.69
C LEU A 136 0.04 8.92 -11.89
N LEU A 137 0.33 8.26 -13.00
CA LEU A 137 0.78 8.93 -14.23
C LEU A 137 -0.24 9.94 -14.73
N ASN A 138 -1.53 9.64 -14.63
CA ASN A 138 -2.58 10.55 -15.06
C ASN A 138 -2.82 11.69 -14.09
N SER A 139 -2.69 11.46 -12.78
CA SER A 139 -2.88 12.51 -11.78
C SER A 139 -1.70 13.48 -11.69
N GLN A 140 -0.51 13.00 -12.00
CA GLN A 140 0.72 13.78 -11.90
C GLN A 140 1.20 14.31 -13.26
N SER A 141 0.59 13.88 -14.36
CA SER A 141 0.93 14.34 -15.70
C SER A 141 0.03 15.49 -16.18
N GLU A 142 -0.97 15.89 -15.39
CA GLU A 142 -1.73 17.07 -15.72
C GLU A 142 -0.83 18.31 -15.56
N PRO A 143 -0.78 19.19 -16.57
CA PRO A 143 0.01 20.40 -16.44
C PRO A 143 -0.58 21.24 -15.31
N ASP A 144 0.20 21.42 -14.26
CA ASP A 144 -0.11 22.49 -13.31
C ASP A 144 -0.19 23.79 -14.11
N SER A 145 -1.27 24.50 -13.95
CA SER A 145 -1.50 25.78 -14.65
C SER A 145 -0.43 26.82 -14.37
N ASN A 146 0.48 26.53 -13.45
CA ASN A 146 1.57 27.41 -13.05
C ASN A 146 2.98 26.85 -13.35
N ASP A 147 3.09 25.60 -13.75
CA ASP A 147 4.38 24.99 -14.06
C ASP A 147 4.35 24.30 -15.42
N ASN A 148 5.00 24.94 -16.39
CA ASN A 148 5.14 24.43 -17.75
C ASN A 148 6.03 23.17 -17.87
N GLN A 149 6.36 22.51 -16.79
CA GLN A 149 7.35 21.43 -16.81
C GLN A 149 6.81 20.14 -17.36
N ASN A 150 5.51 19.88 -17.27
CA ASN A 150 4.92 18.66 -17.82
C ASN A 150 4.52 18.76 -19.32
N SER A 151 4.66 19.93 -19.92
CA SER A 151 4.37 20.12 -21.35
C SER A 151 5.32 19.37 -22.28
N ASN A 152 6.41 18.79 -21.75
CA ASN A 152 7.44 18.14 -22.54
C ASN A 152 7.22 16.65 -22.79
N GLY A 153 6.17 16.05 -22.25
CA GLY A 153 5.85 14.65 -22.49
C GLY A 153 6.92 13.65 -22.03
N ASN A 154 7.77 14.05 -21.08
CA ASN A 154 8.89 13.22 -20.60
C ASN A 154 8.44 12.03 -19.75
N LYS A 155 7.15 11.95 -19.40
CA LYS A 155 6.54 10.89 -18.56
C LYS A 155 7.20 10.73 -17.19
N LEU A 156 7.89 11.75 -16.71
CA LEU A 156 8.34 11.80 -15.33
C LEU A 156 7.18 12.25 -14.45
N ILE A 157 7.16 11.75 -13.23
CA ILE A 157 6.18 12.15 -12.25
C ILE A 157 6.67 13.43 -11.62
N ASP A 158 5.93 14.52 -11.82
CA ASP A 158 6.19 15.76 -11.12
C ASP A 158 5.50 15.73 -9.76
N TRP A 159 6.29 15.83 -8.73
CA TRP A 159 5.80 15.93 -7.36
C TRP A 159 5.36 17.36 -7.12
N SER A 160 4.07 17.61 -7.24
CA SER A 160 3.50 18.84 -6.73
C SER A 160 3.40 18.75 -5.20
N TRP A 161 3.35 19.89 -4.53
CA TRP A 161 3.18 19.94 -3.07
C TRP A 161 1.90 19.25 -2.55
N TRP A 162 0.97 18.96 -3.44
CA TRP A 162 -0.21 18.12 -3.18
C TRP A 162 0.09 16.63 -3.23
N SER A 163 1.18 16.24 -3.82
CA SER A 163 1.62 14.85 -3.82
C SER A 163 2.45 14.62 -2.57
N MET A 164 1.79 14.22 -1.53
CA MET A 164 2.50 13.89 -0.30
C MET A 164 3.51 12.78 -0.57
N THR A 165 4.76 13.08 -0.35
CA THR A 165 5.87 12.15 -0.48
C THR A 165 5.97 11.20 0.72
N GLY A 166 4.98 11.17 1.57
CA GLY A 166 5.01 10.45 2.83
C GLY A 166 5.84 11.17 3.89
N ASN A 167 6.08 12.43 3.68
CA ASN A 167 6.72 13.25 4.67
C ASN A 167 5.64 13.97 5.44
N ASP A 168 5.38 13.52 6.66
CA ASP A 168 4.53 14.22 7.63
C ASP A 168 5.23 15.50 8.15
N ALA A 169 6.35 15.84 7.56
CA ALA A 169 7.14 16.98 7.94
C ALA A 169 6.65 18.20 7.17
N ASP A 170 5.69 18.86 7.74
CA ASP A 170 5.35 20.24 7.42
C ASP A 170 5.22 21.10 8.67
#